data_36a34cb631c502a80b4daa3aa40fa35b
#
_entry.id   36a34cb631c502a80b4daa3aa40fa35b
#
_cell.length_a   1.000
_cell.length_b   1.000
_cell.length_c   1.000
_cell.angle_alpha   90.00
_cell.angle_beta   90.00
_cell.angle_gamma   90.00
#
_symmetry.space_group_name_H-M   'P 1'
#
loop_
_entity.id
_entity.type
_entity.pdbx_description
1 polymer ?
#
loop_
_entity_poly.entity_id
_entity_poly.type
_entity_poly.pdbx_seq_one_letter_code
_entity_poly.pdbx_strand_id
1 'polypeptide(L)' 'MMIDNKSLIDQYGIFSRNVRAYRKQNQFTQEMLAEKADLSISYIKQIESGNEFKNVSLTAMLKLSKALGITVRDLFQS' A
#
# COMPACT_ATOMS: atom_id res chain seq x y z
N MET A 1 16.45 1.69 -21.43
CA MET A 1 14.99 1.65 -21.12
C MET A 1 14.60 2.91 -20.36
N MET A 2 13.55 3.55 -20.80
CA MET A 2 13.04 4.74 -20.11
C MET A 2 11.84 4.37 -19.25
N ILE A 3 11.81 4.92 -18.04
CA ILE A 3 10.67 4.78 -17.15
C ILE A 3 9.83 6.04 -17.29
N ASP A 4 8.55 5.89 -17.66
CA ASP A 4 7.66 7.03 -17.76
C ASP A 4 6.78 7.15 -16.52
N ASN A 5 6.28 8.35 -16.28
CA ASN A 5 5.45 8.61 -15.09
C ASN A 5 4.13 7.85 -15.12
N LYS A 6 3.57 7.63 -16.30
CA LYS A 6 2.32 6.88 -16.41
C LYS A 6 2.48 5.46 -15.89
N SER A 7 3.57 4.81 -16.27
CA SER A 7 3.84 3.43 -15.80
C SER A 7 3.99 3.39 -14.28
N LEU A 8 4.67 4.37 -13.71
CA LEU A 8 4.83 4.46 -12.26
C LEU A 8 3.49 4.71 -11.56
N ILE A 9 2.67 5.59 -12.12
CA ILE A 9 1.34 5.89 -11.57
C ILE A 9 0.46 4.65 -11.61
N ASP A 10 0.49 3.89 -12.70
CA ASP A 10 -0.28 2.66 -12.84
C ASP A 10 0.13 1.65 -11.78
N GLN A 11 1.43 1.47 -11.56
CA GLN A 11 1.94 0.55 -10.55
C GLN A 11 1.57 1.01 -9.14
N TYR A 12 1.65 2.31 -8.90
CA TYR A 12 1.24 2.85 -7.61
C TYR A 12 -0.25 2.62 -7.37
N GLY A 13 -1.07 2.76 -8.41
CA GLY A 13 -2.51 2.50 -8.31
C GLY A 13 -2.81 1.05 -7.96
N ILE A 14 -2.07 0.10 -8.53
CA ILE A 14 -2.21 -1.32 -8.20
C ILE A 14 -1.87 -1.54 -6.73
N PHE A 15 -0.76 -0.99 -6.28
CA PHE A 15 -0.32 -1.08 -4.88
C PHE A 15 -1.38 -0.50 -3.94
N SER A 16 -1.86 0.70 -4.25
CA SER A 16 -2.86 1.41 -3.44
C SER A 16 -4.14 0.58 -3.28
N ARG A 17 -4.66 0.07 -4.39
CA ARG A 17 -5.89 -0.76 -4.39
C ARG A 17 -5.68 -2.05 -3.61
N ASN A 18 -4.50 -2.65 -3.74
CA ASN A 18 -4.21 -3.91 -3.06
C ASN A 18 -4.10 -3.72 -1.56
N VAL A 19 -3.46 -2.65 -1.11
CA VAL A 19 -3.40 -2.34 0.33
C VAL A 19 -4.82 -2.27 0.90
N ARG A 20 -5.69 -1.53 0.22
CA ARG A 20 -7.07 -1.38 0.67
C ARG A 20 -7.83 -2.72 0.64
N ALA A 21 -7.67 -3.49 -0.43
CA ALA A 21 -8.38 -4.75 -0.58
C ALA A 21 -7.97 -5.75 0.51
N TYR A 22 -6.68 -5.91 0.72
CA TYR A 22 -6.19 -6.83 1.75
C TYR A 22 -6.55 -6.35 3.16
N ARG A 23 -6.55 -5.04 3.37
CA ARG A 23 -7.00 -4.48 4.64
C ARG A 23 -8.44 -4.88 4.92
N LYS A 24 -9.31 -4.71 3.94
CA LYS A 24 -10.73 -5.06 4.09
C LYS A 24 -10.94 -6.55 4.24
N GLN A 25 -10.17 -7.38 3.54
CA GLN A 25 -10.23 -8.83 3.70
C GLN A 25 -9.93 -9.26 5.13
N ASN A 26 -9.02 -8.55 5.78
CA ASN A 26 -8.66 -8.81 7.18
C ASN A 26 -9.64 -8.14 8.16
N GLN A 27 -10.63 -7.40 7.65
CA GLN A 27 -11.60 -6.69 8.46
C GLN A 27 -10.95 -5.64 9.36
N PHE A 28 -9.87 -5.04 8.86
CA PHE A 28 -9.18 -3.97 9.57
C PHE A 28 -9.73 -2.61 9.14
N THR A 29 -9.85 -1.70 10.10
CA THR A 29 -10.01 -0.28 9.79
C THR A 29 -8.64 0.28 9.38
N GLN A 30 -8.63 1.47 8.80
CA GLN A 30 -7.36 2.14 8.50
C GLN A 30 -6.52 2.35 9.77
N GLU A 31 -7.19 2.67 10.88
CA GLU A 31 -6.52 2.85 12.17
C GLU A 31 -5.89 1.54 12.65
N MET A 32 -6.61 0.45 12.52
CA MET A 32 -6.09 -0.86 12.91
C MET A 32 -4.87 -1.24 12.08
N LEU A 33 -4.93 -1.01 10.77
CA LEU A 33 -3.78 -1.31 9.91
C LEU A 33 -2.58 -0.45 10.28
N ALA A 34 -2.80 0.85 10.52
CA ALA A 34 -1.73 1.75 10.92
C ALA A 34 -1.04 1.25 12.20
N GLU A 35 -1.83 0.85 13.18
CA GLU A 35 -1.28 0.32 14.43
C GLU A 35 -0.50 -0.96 14.20
N LYS A 36 -1.08 -1.92 13.48
CA LYS A 36 -0.45 -3.22 13.24
C LYS A 36 0.81 -3.11 12.40
N ALA A 37 0.85 -2.15 11.48
CA ALA A 37 2.00 -1.94 10.60
C ALA A 37 3.02 -0.97 11.19
N ASP A 38 2.73 -0.38 12.35
CA ASP A 38 3.59 0.65 12.96
C ASP A 38 3.83 1.79 11.98
N LEU A 39 2.74 2.29 11.42
CA LEU A 39 2.72 3.44 10.50
C LEU A 39 1.66 4.42 10.97
N SER A 40 1.77 5.69 10.57
CA SER A 40 0.74 6.67 10.93
C SER A 40 -0.53 6.43 10.13
N ILE A 41 -1.68 6.81 10.71
CA ILE A 41 -2.94 6.71 9.98
C ILE A 41 -2.96 7.64 8.76
N SER A 42 -2.32 8.81 8.85
CA SER A 42 -2.19 9.70 7.71
C SER A 42 -1.49 9.04 6.55
N TYR A 43 -0.44 8.28 6.84
CA TYR A 43 0.32 7.57 5.82
C TYR A 43 -0.54 6.49 5.15
N ILE A 44 -1.30 5.73 5.94
CA ILE A 44 -2.23 4.73 5.39
C ILE A 44 -3.28 5.40 4.50
N LYS A 45 -3.84 6.50 4.94
CA LYS A 45 -4.85 7.24 4.16
C LYS A 45 -4.26 7.74 2.84
N GLN A 46 -3.05 8.26 2.87
CA GLN A 46 -2.37 8.72 1.65
C GLN A 46 -2.13 7.58 0.68
N ILE A 47 -1.66 6.44 1.19
CA ILE A 47 -1.44 5.25 0.36
C ILE A 47 -2.74 4.83 -0.30
N GLU A 48 -3.82 4.72 0.46
CA GLU A 48 -5.08 4.20 -0.06
C GLU A 48 -5.84 5.19 -0.93
N SER A 49 -5.52 6.47 -0.85
CA SER A 49 -6.21 7.47 -1.67
C SER A 49 -6.01 7.23 -3.16
N GLY A 50 -4.82 6.76 -3.53
CA GLY A 50 -4.51 6.45 -4.91
C GLY A 50 -4.52 7.65 -5.86
N ASN A 51 -4.72 8.85 -5.33
CA ASN A 51 -4.92 10.05 -6.15
C ASN A 51 -3.62 10.70 -6.60
N GLU A 52 -2.53 10.42 -5.91
CA GLU A 52 -1.26 11.05 -6.19
C GLU A 52 -0.14 10.04 -6.14
N PHE A 53 0.90 10.31 -6.91
CA PHE A 53 2.12 9.53 -6.83
C PHE A 53 2.85 9.88 -5.53
N LYS A 54 3.15 8.87 -4.74
CA LYS A 54 3.84 9.03 -3.45
C LYS A 54 5.05 8.13 -3.39
N ASN A 55 6.06 8.59 -2.66
CA ASN A 55 7.21 7.76 -2.36
C ASN A 55 6.90 6.90 -1.14
N VAL A 56 6.75 5.61 -1.36
CA VAL A 56 6.52 4.66 -0.28
C VAL A 56 7.83 3.91 -0.07
N SER A 57 8.36 3.92 1.16
CA SER A 57 9.63 3.26 1.44
C SER A 57 9.48 1.74 1.40
N LEU A 58 10.58 1.06 1.13
CA LEU A 58 10.60 -0.40 1.21
C LEU A 58 10.23 -0.87 2.62
N THR A 59 10.71 -0.15 3.65
CA THR A 59 10.38 -0.48 5.02
C THR A 59 8.88 -0.45 5.25
N ALA A 60 8.19 0.57 4.72
CA ALA A 60 6.74 0.66 4.83
C ALA A 60 6.04 -0.51 4.12
N MET A 61 6.53 -0.89 2.93
CA MET A 61 5.98 -2.04 2.19
C MET A 61 6.12 -3.33 2.98
N LEU A 62 7.28 -3.54 3.61
CA LEU A 62 7.52 -4.72 4.41
C LEU A 62 6.63 -4.73 5.66
N LYS A 63 6.47 -3.60 6.30
CA LYS A 63 5.57 -3.46 7.45
C LYS A 63 4.12 -3.78 7.06
N LEU A 64 3.67 -3.26 5.93
CA LEU A 64 2.31 -3.51 5.43
C LEU A 64 2.11 -4.98 5.10
N SER A 65 3.06 -5.58 4.39
CA SER A 65 2.93 -6.99 4.01
C SER A 65 2.84 -7.88 5.24
N LYS A 66 3.66 -7.62 6.25
CA LYS A 66 3.65 -8.38 7.50
C LYS A 66 2.33 -8.19 8.25
N ALA A 67 1.85 -6.95 8.36
CA ALA A 67 0.59 -6.66 9.05
C ALA A 67 -0.60 -7.29 8.36
N LEU A 68 -0.57 -7.39 7.03
CA LEU A 68 -1.66 -7.94 6.25
C LEU A 68 -1.54 -9.46 6.03
N GLY A 69 -0.42 -10.06 6.43
CA GLY A 69 -0.21 -11.51 6.27
C GLY A 69 0.02 -11.92 4.83
N ILE A 70 0.64 -11.07 4.04
CA ILE A 70 0.91 -11.31 2.62
C ILE A 70 2.36 -10.99 2.30
N THR A 71 2.78 -11.28 1.08
CA THR A 71 4.13 -10.91 0.61
C THR A 71 4.09 -9.53 -0.05
N VAL A 72 5.26 -8.91 -0.19
CA VAL A 72 5.36 -7.66 -0.94
C VAL A 72 4.92 -7.86 -2.39
N ARG A 73 5.21 -9.05 -2.95
CA ARG A 73 4.75 -9.38 -4.31
C ARG A 73 3.24 -9.24 -4.43
N ASP A 74 2.50 -9.73 -3.44
CA ASP A 74 1.04 -9.68 -3.47
C ASP A 74 0.53 -8.25 -3.57
N LEU A 75 1.26 -7.29 -3.01
CA LEU A 75 0.87 -5.88 -3.06
C LEU A 75 0.91 -5.31 -4.49
N PHE A 76 1.64 -5.95 -5.40
CA PHE A 76 1.81 -5.47 -6.77
C PHE A 76 1.16 -6.38 -7.81
N GLN A 77 0.38 -7.34 -7.38
CA GLN A 77 -0.35 -8.21 -8.32
C GLN A 77 -1.64 -7.54 -8.78
N SER A 78 -1.80 -7.46 -10.09
CA SER A 78 -3.01 -6.90 -10.69
C SER A 78 -4.11 -7.94 -10.86
#